data_eaf7319d08cd82e2dc42a71cc0ed2012
#
_entry.id   eaf7319d08cd82e2dc42a71cc0ed2012
#
_cell.length_a   1.000
_cell.length_b   1.000
_cell.length_c   1.000
_cell.angle_alpha   90.00
_cell.angle_beta   90.00
_cell.angle_gamma   90.00
#
_symmetry.space_group_name_H-M   'P 1'
#
loop_
_entity.id
_entity.type
_entity.pdbx_description
1 polymer ?
#
loop_
_entity_poly.entity_id
_entity_poly.type
_entity_poly.pdbx_seq_one_letter_code
_entity_poly.pdbx_strand_id
1 'polypeptide(L)'
;MSSSNSSVAEAYAIYSELYAVPKKVGKTVITAKSGKTTRKCNLTVKKYVNPIASVKVGNSTIAGKKFDTEAYRVVSYSRFANKKAKITFNLKKGWSFVDGVSYLQKNWMKSEDVKNGAVIPIRGGSGFVVITNVVNDKTGQQEAVMLLFK
;
A
#
# COMPACT_ATOMS: atom_id res chain seq x y z
N MET A 1 -18.22 11.30 -10.98
CA MET A 1 -18.14 10.05 -10.21
C MET A 1 -18.90 10.20 -8.91
N SER A 2 -19.54 9.17 -8.39
CA SER A 2 -20.30 9.23 -7.13
C SER A 2 -20.26 7.90 -6.40
N SER A 3 -20.43 7.95 -5.08
CA SER A 3 -20.66 6.79 -4.21
C SER A 3 -22.10 6.79 -3.73
N SER A 4 -22.75 5.63 -3.71
CA SER A 4 -24.10 5.49 -3.15
C SER A 4 -24.13 5.62 -1.64
N ASN A 5 -22.97 5.49 -0.98
CA ASN A 5 -22.79 5.70 0.46
C ASN A 5 -21.39 6.28 0.73
N SER A 6 -21.30 7.60 0.79
CA SER A 6 -20.04 8.34 1.01
C SER A 6 -19.49 8.16 2.43
N SER A 7 -20.27 7.67 3.38
CA SER A 7 -19.76 7.30 4.70
C SER A 7 -18.96 5.99 4.69
N VAL A 8 -19.20 5.13 3.71
CA VAL A 8 -18.43 3.88 3.51
C VAL A 8 -17.18 4.15 2.67
N ALA A 9 -17.34 4.84 1.54
CA ALA A 9 -16.22 5.26 0.70
C ALA A 9 -16.59 6.49 -0.11
N GLU A 10 -15.65 7.42 -0.26
CA GLU A 10 -15.73 8.50 -1.25
C GLU A 10 -15.18 8.03 -2.59
N ALA A 11 -15.66 8.67 -3.68
CA ALA A 11 -15.21 8.38 -5.01
C ALA A 11 -15.00 9.67 -5.80
N TYR A 12 -13.84 9.80 -6.43
CA TYR A 12 -13.48 10.96 -7.24
C TYR A 12 -12.60 10.55 -8.44
N ALA A 13 -12.51 11.44 -9.40
CA ALA A 13 -11.63 11.30 -10.56
C ALA A 13 -10.55 12.38 -10.50
N ILE A 14 -9.30 11.98 -10.76
CA ILE A 14 -8.19 12.90 -10.97
C ILE A 14 -7.59 12.55 -12.33
N TYR A 15 -7.58 13.53 -13.23
CA TYR A 15 -7.21 13.32 -14.64
C TYR A 15 -8.04 12.19 -15.27
N SER A 16 -7.42 11.12 -15.73
CA SER A 16 -8.08 9.94 -16.33
C SER A 16 -8.24 8.77 -15.38
N GLU A 17 -7.83 8.90 -14.12
CA GLU A 17 -7.86 7.84 -13.12
C GLU A 17 -9.04 7.99 -12.15
N LEU A 18 -9.58 6.85 -11.71
CA LEU A 18 -10.72 6.78 -10.81
C LEU A 18 -10.25 6.27 -9.45
N TYR A 19 -10.56 7.03 -8.39
CA TYR A 19 -10.18 6.71 -7.02
C TYR A 19 -11.40 6.45 -6.15
N ALA A 20 -11.29 5.44 -5.29
CA ALA A 20 -12.22 5.19 -4.22
C ALA A 20 -11.46 5.20 -2.88
N VAL A 21 -11.83 6.11 -1.97
CA VAL A 21 -11.20 6.24 -0.65
C VAL A 21 -12.10 5.63 0.41
N PRO A 22 -11.71 4.49 1.00
CA PRO A 22 -12.47 3.83 2.04
C PRO A 22 -12.46 4.67 3.34
N LYS A 23 -13.62 4.73 4.01
CA LYS A 23 -13.79 5.44 5.30
C LYS A 23 -14.27 4.52 6.42
N LYS A 24 -15.20 3.63 6.11
CA LYS A 24 -15.83 2.74 7.09
C LYS A 24 -16.13 1.39 6.48
N VAL A 25 -16.03 0.35 7.29
CA VAL A 25 -16.46 -1.00 6.89
C VAL A 25 -17.90 -0.99 6.42
N GLY A 26 -18.16 -1.60 5.25
CA GLY A 26 -19.47 -1.62 4.63
C GLY A 26 -19.41 -1.88 3.14
N LYS A 27 -20.56 -1.71 2.48
CA LYS A 27 -20.70 -1.85 1.05
C LYS A 27 -21.21 -0.55 0.44
N THR A 28 -20.76 -0.22 -0.74
CA THR A 28 -21.25 0.92 -1.53
C THR A 28 -21.13 0.61 -3.01
N VAL A 29 -21.89 1.32 -3.84
CA VAL A 29 -21.79 1.26 -5.29
C VAL A 29 -21.14 2.53 -5.78
N ILE A 30 -20.01 2.38 -6.45
CA ILE A 30 -19.34 3.49 -7.12
C ILE A 30 -19.87 3.59 -8.54
N THR A 31 -20.32 4.78 -8.94
CA THR A 31 -20.82 5.06 -10.29
C THR A 31 -19.91 6.07 -10.98
N ALA A 32 -19.38 5.71 -12.13
CA ALA A 32 -18.64 6.59 -13.02
C ALA A 32 -19.48 6.89 -14.27
N LYS A 33 -19.55 8.15 -14.69
CA LYS A 33 -20.20 8.60 -15.90
C LYS A 33 -19.21 9.32 -16.80
N SER A 34 -19.22 9.03 -18.09
CA SER A 34 -18.46 9.74 -19.11
C SER A 34 -19.33 9.85 -20.36
N GLY A 35 -19.79 11.06 -20.69
CA GLY A 35 -20.78 11.28 -21.72
C GLY A 35 -22.05 10.47 -21.46
N LYS A 36 -22.46 9.65 -22.44
CA LYS A 36 -23.63 8.74 -22.35
C LYS A 36 -23.33 7.43 -21.64
N THR A 37 -22.07 7.12 -21.33
CA THR A 37 -21.66 5.85 -20.71
C THR A 37 -21.70 5.93 -19.20
N THR A 38 -22.35 4.94 -18.57
CA THR A 38 -22.36 4.78 -17.10
C THR A 38 -21.79 3.39 -16.75
N ARG A 39 -20.84 3.37 -15.80
CA ARG A 39 -20.29 2.14 -15.23
C ARG A 39 -20.52 2.13 -13.71
N LYS A 40 -20.80 0.94 -13.18
CA LYS A 40 -20.99 0.73 -11.74
C LYS A 40 -20.03 -0.33 -11.23
N CYS A 41 -19.49 -0.11 -10.03
CA CYS A 41 -18.61 -1.04 -9.32
C CYS A 41 -19.16 -1.25 -7.90
N ASN A 42 -19.38 -2.49 -7.49
CA ASN A 42 -19.73 -2.84 -6.12
C ASN A 42 -18.44 -2.86 -5.29
N LEU A 43 -18.29 -1.90 -4.37
CA LEU A 43 -17.16 -1.80 -3.46
C LEU A 43 -17.53 -2.34 -2.10
N THR A 44 -16.70 -3.22 -1.55
CA THR A 44 -16.80 -3.69 -0.15
C THR A 44 -15.58 -3.25 0.62
N VAL A 45 -15.77 -2.39 1.61
CA VAL A 45 -14.73 -2.00 2.57
C VAL A 45 -14.74 -2.99 3.73
N LYS A 46 -13.61 -3.65 3.95
CA LYS A 46 -13.41 -4.63 5.02
C LYS A 46 -12.56 -4.04 6.15
N LYS A 47 -12.67 -4.62 7.36
CA LYS A 47 -11.75 -4.29 8.45
C LYS A 47 -10.32 -4.69 8.04
N TYR A 48 -9.36 -3.81 8.36
CA TYR A 48 -7.95 -4.10 8.17
C TYR A 48 -7.53 -5.40 8.89
N VAL A 49 -6.77 -6.22 8.22
CA VAL A 49 -6.17 -7.44 8.76
C VAL A 49 -4.68 -7.41 8.42
N ASN A 50 -3.85 -7.41 9.46
CA ASN A 50 -2.40 -7.35 9.29
C ASN A 50 -1.84 -8.53 8.49
N PRO A 51 -1.28 -8.29 7.29
CA PRO A 51 -0.69 -9.33 6.45
C PRO A 51 0.76 -9.69 6.83
N ILE A 52 1.40 -8.90 7.71
CA ILE A 52 2.86 -8.95 7.93
C ILE A 52 3.23 -9.82 9.12
N ALA A 53 4.12 -10.79 8.91
CA ALA A 53 4.80 -11.52 9.95
C ALA A 53 6.03 -10.75 10.47
N SER A 54 6.82 -10.16 9.55
CA SER A 54 7.93 -9.26 9.87
C SER A 54 8.40 -8.51 8.64
N VAL A 55 9.11 -7.41 8.81
CA VAL A 55 9.82 -6.72 7.73
C VAL A 55 11.28 -6.55 8.13
N LYS A 56 12.21 -6.93 7.24
CA LYS A 56 13.65 -6.69 7.42
C LYS A 56 14.08 -5.49 6.56
N VAL A 57 14.85 -4.59 7.16
CA VAL A 57 15.52 -3.45 6.50
C VAL A 57 17.00 -3.55 6.84
N GLY A 58 17.80 -4.06 5.92
CA GLY A 58 19.18 -4.45 6.21
C GLY A 58 19.23 -5.47 7.36
N ASN A 59 19.98 -5.14 8.42
CA ASN A 59 20.11 -5.97 9.62
C ASN A 59 19.02 -5.70 10.68
N SER A 60 18.08 -4.77 10.41
CA SER A 60 17.02 -4.42 11.35
C SER A 60 15.75 -5.19 11.04
N THR A 61 15.07 -5.69 12.08
CA THR A 61 13.79 -6.38 11.93
C THR A 61 12.68 -5.58 12.62
N ILE A 62 11.61 -5.33 11.89
CA ILE A 62 10.35 -4.77 12.39
C ILE A 62 9.40 -5.94 12.59
N ALA A 63 9.00 -6.17 13.84
CA ALA A 63 8.08 -7.27 14.17
C ALA A 63 6.69 -7.03 13.58
N GLY A 64 6.03 -8.09 13.13
CA GLY A 64 4.71 -8.03 12.50
C GLY A 64 3.64 -7.38 13.37
N LYS A 65 3.69 -7.56 14.70
CA LYS A 65 2.76 -6.91 15.64
C LYS A 65 2.73 -5.38 15.52
N LYS A 66 3.79 -4.77 15.00
CA LYS A 66 3.82 -3.32 14.75
C LYS A 66 2.85 -2.88 13.62
N PHE A 67 2.37 -3.82 12.83
CA PHE A 67 1.40 -3.60 11.75
C PHE A 67 -0.04 -4.00 12.13
N ASP A 68 -0.35 -4.28 13.40
CA ASP A 68 -1.67 -4.81 13.79
C ASP A 68 -2.81 -3.78 13.65
N THR A 69 -2.50 -2.49 13.66
CA THR A 69 -3.49 -1.40 13.56
C THR A 69 -3.47 -0.70 12.21
N GLU A 70 -2.39 -0.78 11.46
CA GLU A 70 -2.20 -0.04 10.21
C GLU A 70 -1.12 -0.65 9.33
N ALA A 71 -1.29 -0.53 8.02
CA ALA A 71 -0.42 -1.16 7.00
C ALA A 71 0.88 -0.37 6.74
N TYR A 72 1.25 0.63 7.54
CA TYR A 72 2.47 1.38 7.32
C TYR A 72 3.35 1.49 8.57
N ARG A 73 4.65 1.76 8.37
CA ARG A 73 5.60 2.08 9.44
C ARG A 73 6.54 3.19 9.02
N VAL A 74 6.82 4.06 9.98
CA VAL A 74 7.87 5.05 9.86
C VAL A 74 9.20 4.42 10.25
N VAL A 75 10.21 4.62 9.43
CA VAL A 75 11.60 4.16 9.60
C VAL A 75 12.50 5.39 9.58
N SER A 76 13.49 5.45 10.47
CA SER A 76 14.44 6.57 10.47
C SER A 76 15.24 6.62 9.17
N TYR A 77 15.08 7.70 8.38
CA TYR A 77 15.85 7.92 7.17
C TYR A 77 17.34 8.05 7.46
N SER A 78 17.71 8.82 8.47
CA SER A 78 19.12 9.09 8.82
C SER A 78 19.93 7.83 9.06
N ARG A 79 19.30 6.78 9.59
CA ARG A 79 19.93 5.48 9.81
C ARG A 79 20.36 4.77 8.52
N PHE A 80 19.65 5.01 7.42
CA PHE A 80 19.85 4.34 6.14
C PHE A 80 20.23 5.30 5.01
N ALA A 81 20.35 6.59 5.29
CA ALA A 81 20.62 7.63 4.31
C ALA A 81 21.84 7.31 3.45
N ASN A 82 21.66 7.35 2.13
CA ASN A 82 22.69 7.09 1.11
C ASN A 82 23.33 5.68 1.18
N LYS A 83 22.68 4.74 1.86
CA LYS A 83 23.12 3.35 1.95
C LYS A 83 22.27 2.46 1.05
N LYS A 84 22.79 1.29 0.72
CA LYS A 84 22.02 0.20 0.15
C LYS A 84 21.50 -0.69 1.28
N ALA A 85 20.23 -1.08 1.24
CA ALA A 85 19.66 -2.00 2.20
C ALA A 85 18.81 -3.07 1.51
N LYS A 86 18.98 -4.32 1.93
CA LYS A 86 18.08 -5.40 1.55
C LYS A 86 16.76 -5.21 2.29
N ILE A 87 15.63 -5.14 1.56
CA ILE A 87 14.30 -5.01 2.16
C ILE A 87 13.51 -6.28 1.87
N THR A 88 13.03 -6.92 2.92
CA THR A 88 12.29 -8.18 2.82
C THR A 88 11.01 -8.10 3.65
N PHE A 89 9.87 -8.23 3.00
CA PHE A 89 8.58 -8.40 3.64
C PHE A 89 8.32 -9.90 3.82
N ASN A 90 8.10 -10.35 5.04
CA ASN A 90 7.67 -11.70 5.35
C ASN A 90 6.17 -11.65 5.67
N LEU A 91 5.37 -12.33 4.87
CA LEU A 91 3.93 -12.35 5.01
C LEU A 91 3.49 -13.42 6.00
N LYS A 92 2.34 -13.21 6.62
CA LYS A 92 1.63 -14.26 7.36
C LYS A 92 1.07 -15.32 6.41
N LYS A 93 0.87 -16.54 6.89
CA LYS A 93 0.23 -17.61 6.12
C LYS A 93 -1.13 -17.16 5.57
N GLY A 94 -1.42 -17.48 4.32
CA GLY A 94 -2.66 -17.11 3.62
C GLY A 94 -2.65 -15.70 3.03
N TRP A 95 -1.46 -15.11 2.91
CA TRP A 95 -1.26 -13.86 2.18
C TRP A 95 -0.17 -14.04 1.12
N SER A 96 -0.40 -13.46 -0.05
CA SER A 96 0.51 -13.48 -1.20
C SER A 96 0.79 -12.08 -1.71
N PHE A 97 1.93 -11.89 -2.39
CA PHE A 97 2.22 -10.64 -3.10
C PHE A 97 1.34 -10.55 -4.36
N VAL A 98 0.75 -9.39 -4.59
CA VAL A 98 0.05 -9.09 -5.86
C VAL A 98 1.10 -8.78 -6.92
N ASP A 99 2.04 -7.91 -6.55
CA ASP A 99 3.15 -7.45 -7.38
C ASP A 99 4.46 -7.62 -6.61
N GLY A 100 5.54 -7.07 -7.13
CA GLY A 100 6.80 -6.99 -6.43
C GLY A 100 6.78 -5.96 -5.30
N VAL A 101 7.94 -5.39 -5.06
CA VAL A 101 8.14 -4.27 -4.14
C VAL A 101 8.51 -3.06 -4.99
N SER A 102 7.80 -1.95 -4.78
CA SER A 102 8.14 -0.68 -5.42
C SER A 102 8.79 0.24 -4.41
N TYR A 103 9.74 1.05 -4.85
CA TYR A 103 10.24 2.14 -4.03
C TYR A 103 10.18 3.48 -4.77
N LEU A 104 9.87 4.54 -4.01
CA LEU A 104 9.72 5.88 -4.52
C LEU A 104 10.68 6.80 -3.79
N GLN A 105 11.43 7.56 -4.57
CA GLN A 105 12.28 8.62 -4.05
C GLN A 105 11.45 9.84 -3.66
N LYS A 106 12.06 10.75 -2.90
CA LYS A 106 11.43 12.00 -2.48
C LYS A 106 10.61 12.64 -3.60
N ASN A 107 9.44 13.15 -3.24
CA ASN A 107 8.50 13.83 -4.14
C ASN A 107 7.91 12.94 -5.25
N TRP A 108 7.96 11.62 -5.12
CA TRP A 108 7.39 10.66 -6.07
C TRP A 108 7.97 10.77 -7.49
N MET A 109 9.11 11.46 -7.64
CA MET A 109 9.71 11.77 -8.93
C MET A 109 10.32 10.57 -9.65
N LYS A 110 10.64 9.50 -8.92
CA LYS A 110 11.23 8.28 -9.46
C LYS A 110 10.72 7.07 -8.68
N SER A 111 10.11 6.14 -9.39
CA SER A 111 9.73 4.84 -8.87
C SER A 111 10.48 3.73 -9.60
N GLU A 112 10.78 2.66 -8.90
CA GLU A 112 11.34 1.44 -9.49
C GLU A 112 10.68 0.23 -8.83
N ASP A 113 10.39 -0.79 -9.65
CA ASP A 113 9.84 -2.06 -9.20
C ASP A 113 10.96 -3.08 -9.06
N VAL A 114 10.98 -3.79 -7.96
CA VAL A 114 12.00 -4.79 -7.63
C VAL A 114 11.37 -6.03 -7.00
N LYS A 115 12.12 -7.12 -6.97
CA LYS A 115 11.69 -8.33 -6.25
C LYS A 115 11.77 -8.11 -4.74
N ASN A 116 10.87 -8.75 -3.99
CA ASN A 116 10.99 -8.81 -2.53
C ASN A 116 12.34 -9.40 -2.12
N GLY A 117 13.03 -8.73 -1.20
CA GLY A 117 14.39 -9.08 -0.80
C GLY A 117 15.49 -8.47 -1.68
N ALA A 118 15.17 -7.60 -2.61
CA ALA A 118 16.16 -6.85 -3.36
C ALA A 118 16.95 -5.88 -2.46
N VAL A 119 18.16 -5.56 -2.89
CA VAL A 119 18.99 -4.51 -2.28
C VAL A 119 18.71 -3.21 -3.01
N ILE A 120 18.11 -2.25 -2.32
CA ILE A 120 17.72 -0.97 -2.89
C ILE A 120 18.53 0.21 -2.31
N PRO A 121 18.79 1.26 -3.10
CA PRO A 121 19.46 2.46 -2.63
C PRO A 121 18.47 3.37 -1.90
N ILE A 122 18.66 3.60 -0.60
CA ILE A 122 17.85 4.52 0.18
C ILE A 122 18.45 5.91 0.08
N ARG A 123 17.94 6.71 -0.85
CA ARG A 123 18.46 8.04 -1.18
C ARG A 123 17.34 9.02 -1.58
N GLY A 124 17.66 10.28 -1.72
CA GLY A 124 16.70 11.32 -2.12
C GLY A 124 16.07 12.08 -0.95
N GLY A 125 16.45 11.76 0.30
CA GLY A 125 16.01 12.46 1.50
C GLY A 125 14.81 11.83 2.21
N SER A 126 14.40 12.46 3.29
CA SER A 126 13.18 12.11 4.02
C SER A 126 11.97 12.12 3.08
N GLY A 127 11.09 11.13 3.22
CA GLY A 127 9.98 10.91 2.30
C GLY A 127 10.25 9.81 1.28
N PHE A 128 11.38 9.09 1.36
CA PHE A 128 11.59 7.85 0.64
C PHE A 128 10.58 6.79 1.10
N VAL A 129 9.93 6.11 0.16
CA VAL A 129 8.87 5.14 0.43
C VAL A 129 9.23 3.80 -0.18
N VAL A 130 8.93 2.72 0.54
CA VAL A 130 8.91 1.36 -0.01
C VAL A 130 7.52 0.80 0.21
N ILE A 131 6.90 0.28 -0.85
CA ILE A 131 5.52 -0.21 -0.85
C ILE A 131 5.44 -1.59 -1.49
N THR A 132 4.53 -2.42 -1.02
CA THR A 132 4.14 -3.67 -1.66
C THR A 132 2.65 -3.90 -1.49
N ASN A 133 2.00 -4.41 -2.54
CA ASN A 133 0.61 -4.81 -2.51
C ASN A 133 0.52 -6.30 -2.22
N VAL A 134 -0.34 -6.66 -1.30
CA VAL A 134 -0.56 -8.04 -0.89
C VAL A 134 -2.03 -8.38 -0.88
N VAL A 135 -2.36 -9.65 -1.07
CA VAL A 135 -3.73 -10.15 -1.13
C VAL A 135 -3.91 -11.33 -0.17
N ASN A 136 -5.03 -11.35 0.52
CA ASN A 136 -5.45 -12.50 1.31
C ASN A 136 -6.01 -13.58 0.38
N ASP A 137 -5.37 -14.74 0.34
CA ASP A 137 -5.67 -15.83 -0.60
C ASP A 137 -7.10 -16.37 -0.47
N LYS A 138 -7.69 -16.30 0.73
CA LYS A 138 -9.04 -16.80 1.00
C LYS A 138 -10.13 -15.76 0.71
N THR A 139 -9.88 -14.48 1.05
CA THR A 139 -10.93 -13.45 1.03
C THR A 139 -10.81 -12.47 -0.13
N GLY A 140 -9.69 -12.49 -0.86
CA GLY A 140 -9.37 -11.51 -1.89
C GLY A 140 -9.13 -10.09 -1.35
N GLN A 141 -9.04 -9.90 -0.02
CA GLN A 141 -8.75 -8.61 0.57
C GLN A 141 -7.33 -8.19 0.22
N GLN A 142 -7.18 -6.98 -0.33
CA GLN A 142 -5.88 -6.40 -0.66
C GLN A 142 -5.48 -5.36 0.36
N GLU A 143 -4.19 -5.29 0.63
CA GLU A 143 -3.57 -4.30 1.50
C GLU A 143 -2.30 -3.74 0.84
N ALA A 144 -2.12 -2.42 0.91
CA ALA A 144 -0.89 -1.76 0.51
C ALA A 144 0.00 -1.53 1.75
N VAL A 145 1.07 -2.30 1.87
CA VAL A 145 1.99 -2.21 3.01
C VAL A 145 3.13 -1.26 2.69
N MET A 146 3.37 -0.29 3.57
CA MET A 146 4.31 0.81 3.31
C MET A 146 5.35 0.97 4.42
N LEU A 147 6.60 1.22 4.03
CA LEU A 147 7.65 1.79 4.88
C LEU A 147 7.92 3.22 4.43
N LEU A 148 7.71 4.17 5.32
CA LEU A 148 7.98 5.58 5.10
C LEU A 148 9.25 5.99 5.86
N PHE A 149 10.29 6.36 5.13
CA PHE A 149 11.56 6.79 5.71
C PHE A 149 11.52 8.31 5.99
N LYS A 150 11.53 8.67 7.27
CA LYS A 150 11.55 10.05 7.78
C LYS A 150 12.76 10.34 8.64
#